data_6808238492a8c890088f271fb0b0924f
#
_entry.id   6808238492a8c890088f271fb0b0924f
#
_cell.length_a   1.000
_cell.length_b   1.000
_cell.length_c   1.000
_cell.angle_alpha   90.00
_cell.angle_beta   90.00
_cell.angle_gamma   90.00
#
_symmetry.space_group_name_H-M   'P 1'
#
loop_
_entity.id
_entity.type
_entity.pdbx_description
1 polymer ?
#
loop_
_entity_poly.entity_id
_entity_poly.type
_entity_poly.pdbx_seq_one_letter_code
_entity_poly.pdbx_strand_id
1 'polypeptide(L)'
;MYDTLIKNGLLVLPERCMNGDIAIKDGKIAHIAPQIDAAAAETIDAAGNYVLPGMVDVHMHISEPGRTEWEGYLTGTKAMVAGGTTAFVEMPLNTIPATTDIASLNLKLEAAKDQCYADYAPMGGLLPWNLNDLKPLSEAGVVAFKAFVATCGSGKPGDFKDVTDYELYTGMQVLAETGDLLIVHCENASITDKLGEKAQQEGKKLLSDYVATRPVFTEVEAVRRVLLLAKETGCRIHIAHCSCPEAVAAVLEAQAEGVDASCESCPHYFLLATEDLDAIGNKAKCSPPIRDRKNQVRMWELLENGILNIIGSDHSPCTPDLKAGDDAFKAWGGISGTQNSVDMMFDAAVKKRNISPVTLMQALATQPAARFRLADKGALALGKDADIVILDPNQRYTLRAEDLYYKNPFSAYEGFDI
;
A
#
# COMPACT_ATOMS: atom_id res chain seq x y z
N MET A 1 -13.85 33.89 9.90
CA MET A 1 -13.77 33.64 8.44
C MET A 1 -12.94 32.38 8.26
N TYR A 2 -13.45 31.43 7.53
CA TYR A 2 -12.73 30.18 7.19
C TYR A 2 -11.77 30.43 6.02
N ASP A 3 -10.81 29.52 5.81
CA ASP A 3 -9.92 29.61 4.66
C ASP A 3 -10.62 29.04 3.42
N THR A 4 -11.20 27.85 3.54
CA THR A 4 -11.94 27.19 2.46
C THR A 4 -13.28 26.66 2.98
N LEU A 5 -14.30 26.71 2.14
CA LEU A 5 -15.61 26.12 2.38
C LEU A 5 -15.97 25.21 1.20
N ILE A 6 -16.11 23.91 1.45
CA ILE A 6 -16.61 22.93 0.46
C ILE A 6 -18.11 22.79 0.71
N LYS A 7 -18.92 23.06 -0.31
CA LYS A 7 -20.38 23.05 -0.23
C LYS A 7 -21.01 21.96 -1.10
N ASN A 8 -22.23 21.60 -0.72
CA ASN A 8 -23.10 20.72 -1.50
C ASN A 8 -22.48 19.36 -1.83
N GLY A 9 -21.67 18.78 -0.92
CA GLY A 9 -21.05 17.49 -1.11
C GLY A 9 -21.84 16.33 -0.53
N LEU A 10 -21.65 15.11 -1.09
CA LEU A 10 -22.00 13.87 -0.41
C LEU A 10 -20.77 13.43 0.42
N LEU A 11 -20.74 13.82 1.68
CA LEU A 11 -19.62 13.60 2.59
C LEU A 11 -19.54 12.13 3.02
N VAL A 12 -18.39 11.48 2.84
CA VAL A 12 -18.15 10.14 3.35
C VAL A 12 -17.41 10.26 4.69
N LEU A 13 -18.19 10.30 5.76
CA LEU A 13 -17.70 10.36 7.13
C LEU A 13 -17.31 8.95 7.61
N PRO A 14 -16.58 8.80 8.73
CA PRO A 14 -16.12 7.49 9.21
C PRO A 14 -17.23 6.44 9.41
N GLU A 15 -18.46 6.84 9.71
CA GLU A 15 -19.55 5.93 10.04
C GLU A 15 -20.75 6.00 9.08
N ARG A 16 -20.84 7.06 8.27
CA ARG A 16 -22.00 7.30 7.40
C ARG A 16 -21.69 8.26 6.25
N CYS A 17 -22.53 8.22 5.22
CA CYS A 17 -22.60 9.32 4.23
C CYS A 17 -23.66 10.34 4.65
N MET A 18 -23.41 11.62 4.36
CA MET A 18 -24.39 12.68 4.54
C MET A 18 -24.18 13.80 3.52
N ASN A 19 -25.27 14.39 3.04
CA ASN A 19 -25.20 15.65 2.30
C ASN A 19 -24.80 16.77 3.26
N GLY A 20 -23.83 17.61 2.85
CA GLY A 20 -23.38 18.68 3.73
C GLY A 20 -22.20 19.46 3.21
N ASP A 21 -21.74 20.35 4.08
CA ASP A 21 -20.63 21.27 3.85
C ASP A 21 -19.50 20.99 4.85
N ILE A 22 -18.27 21.29 4.42
CA ILE A 22 -17.05 21.26 5.25
C ILE A 22 -16.41 22.64 5.24
N ALA A 23 -16.11 23.19 6.41
CA ALA A 23 -15.30 24.39 6.55
C ALA A 23 -13.92 24.06 7.06
N ILE A 24 -12.91 24.65 6.43
CA ILE A 24 -11.47 24.43 6.69
C ILE A 24 -10.89 25.70 7.26
N LYS A 25 -10.09 25.55 8.33
CA LYS A 25 -9.34 26.63 8.95
C LYS A 25 -7.96 26.15 9.36
N ASP A 26 -6.93 26.90 8.95
CA ASP A 26 -5.51 26.61 9.24
C ASP A 26 -5.12 25.16 8.86
N GLY A 27 -5.58 24.71 7.67
CA GLY A 27 -5.32 23.35 7.14
C GLY A 27 -6.10 22.23 7.82
N LYS A 28 -6.96 22.53 8.81
CA LYS A 28 -7.74 21.53 9.55
C LYS A 28 -9.23 21.64 9.24
N ILE A 29 -9.94 20.50 9.35
CA ILE A 29 -11.40 20.45 9.28
C ILE A 29 -11.96 21.09 10.56
N ALA A 30 -12.53 22.31 10.44
CA ALA A 30 -13.00 23.10 11.56
C ALA A 30 -14.50 22.94 11.82
N HIS A 31 -15.30 22.62 10.78
CA HIS A 31 -16.75 22.45 10.92
C HIS A 31 -17.29 21.51 9.84
N ILE A 32 -18.24 20.67 10.20
CA ILE A 32 -19.01 19.80 9.31
C ILE A 32 -20.48 19.95 9.68
N ALA A 33 -21.32 20.31 8.71
CA ALA A 33 -22.78 20.48 8.93
C ALA A 33 -23.56 20.24 7.63
N PRO A 34 -24.89 19.99 7.70
CA PRO A 34 -25.72 19.91 6.52
C PRO A 34 -25.71 21.19 5.65
N GLN A 35 -25.49 22.34 6.27
CA GLN A 35 -25.31 23.64 5.61
C GLN A 35 -24.44 24.52 6.50
N ILE A 36 -23.51 25.24 5.90
CA ILE A 36 -22.66 26.22 6.59
C ILE A 36 -22.83 27.59 5.95
N ASP A 37 -23.48 28.52 6.67
CA ASP A 37 -23.66 29.91 6.26
C ASP A 37 -22.58 30.76 6.91
N ALA A 38 -21.39 30.75 6.37
CA ALA A 38 -20.25 31.49 6.87
C ALA A 38 -19.37 32.01 5.72
N ALA A 39 -18.62 33.09 5.99
CA ALA A 39 -17.65 33.62 5.04
C ALA A 39 -16.37 32.76 5.02
N ALA A 40 -15.86 32.51 3.84
CA ALA A 40 -14.57 31.88 3.58
C ALA A 40 -13.76 32.69 2.57
N ALA A 41 -12.45 32.52 2.54
CA ALA A 41 -11.60 33.10 1.52
C ALA A 41 -11.82 32.45 0.15
N GLU A 42 -12.05 31.12 0.15
CA GLU A 42 -12.37 30.33 -1.03
C GLU A 42 -13.63 29.49 -0.78
N THR A 43 -14.44 29.29 -1.81
CA THR A 43 -15.59 28.38 -1.76
C THR A 43 -15.54 27.43 -2.96
N ILE A 44 -15.60 26.14 -2.69
CA ILE A 44 -15.63 25.06 -3.68
C ILE A 44 -17.02 24.43 -3.64
N ASP A 45 -17.72 24.41 -4.78
CA ASP A 45 -18.98 23.69 -4.91
C ASP A 45 -18.71 22.25 -5.34
N ALA A 46 -18.96 21.29 -4.47
CA ALA A 46 -18.83 19.88 -4.77
C ALA A 46 -19.95 19.36 -5.71
N ALA A 47 -20.99 20.17 -5.98
CA ALA A 47 -22.07 19.90 -6.95
C ALA A 47 -22.73 18.51 -6.76
N GLY A 48 -22.86 18.02 -5.54
CA GLY A 48 -23.41 16.71 -5.20
C GLY A 48 -22.45 15.54 -5.36
N ASN A 49 -21.20 15.79 -5.76
CA ASN A 49 -20.16 14.78 -5.87
C ASN A 49 -19.75 14.23 -4.49
N TYR A 50 -19.10 13.06 -4.48
CA TYR A 50 -18.54 12.51 -3.26
C TYR A 50 -17.40 13.39 -2.74
N VAL A 51 -17.44 13.66 -1.44
CA VAL A 51 -16.33 14.28 -0.70
C VAL A 51 -15.75 13.20 0.20
N LEU A 52 -14.53 12.75 -0.08
CA LEU A 52 -13.86 11.63 0.55
C LEU A 52 -12.67 12.14 1.37
N PRO A 53 -12.26 11.44 2.45
CA PRO A 53 -10.90 11.64 2.97
C PRO A 53 -9.91 11.17 1.91
N GLY A 54 -8.75 11.84 1.82
CA GLY A 54 -7.67 11.37 0.98
C GLY A 54 -7.19 9.98 1.41
N MET A 55 -6.81 9.16 0.46
CA MET A 55 -6.21 7.85 0.75
C MET A 55 -4.92 8.02 1.56
N VAL A 56 -4.72 7.16 2.54
CA VAL A 56 -3.47 6.99 3.29
C VAL A 56 -2.81 5.71 2.81
N ASP A 57 -1.85 5.84 1.90
CA ASP A 57 -1.16 4.69 1.31
C ASP A 57 -0.04 4.22 2.22
N VAL A 58 -0.22 3.07 2.86
CA VAL A 58 0.74 2.52 3.83
C VAL A 58 1.76 1.56 3.20
N HIS A 59 1.73 1.41 1.87
CA HIS A 59 2.64 0.54 1.14
C HIS A 59 3.06 1.16 -0.20
N MET A 60 4.15 1.92 -0.18
CA MET A 60 4.62 2.68 -1.32
C MET A 60 6.13 2.59 -1.48
N HIS A 61 6.62 2.45 -2.73
CA HIS A 61 8.05 2.45 -3.06
C HIS A 61 8.37 3.65 -3.98
N ILE A 62 9.08 4.63 -3.44
CA ILE A 62 9.57 5.81 -4.19
C ILE A 62 10.88 5.53 -4.91
N SER A 63 11.66 4.57 -4.43
CA SER A 63 12.93 4.16 -5.01
C SER A 63 14.04 5.24 -5.00
N GLU A 64 13.88 6.31 -4.26
CA GLU A 64 14.86 7.38 -4.07
C GLU A 64 15.29 7.46 -2.60
N PRO A 65 16.62 7.56 -2.33
CA PRO A 65 17.76 7.68 -3.27
C PRO A 65 18.18 6.36 -3.92
N GLY A 66 19.08 6.46 -4.90
CA GLY A 66 19.86 5.36 -5.47
C GLY A 66 19.22 4.60 -6.62
N ARG A 67 17.89 4.71 -6.81
CA ARG A 67 17.14 4.21 -7.97
C ARG A 67 16.09 5.24 -8.44
N THR A 68 16.46 6.51 -8.42
CA THR A 68 15.56 7.62 -8.80
C THR A 68 15.07 7.50 -10.25
N GLU A 69 15.78 6.77 -11.12
CA GLU A 69 15.32 6.43 -12.46
C GLU A 69 14.09 5.51 -12.48
N TRP A 70 13.77 4.81 -11.38
CA TRP A 70 12.56 3.98 -11.27
C TRP A 70 11.32 4.81 -10.98
N GLU A 71 11.41 5.81 -10.07
CA GLU A 71 10.32 6.74 -9.76
C GLU A 71 10.86 8.09 -9.25
N GLY A 72 11.00 8.28 -7.98
CA GLY A 72 11.40 9.50 -7.30
C GLY A 72 10.24 10.22 -6.61
N TYR A 73 10.58 11.05 -5.61
CA TYR A 73 9.58 11.75 -4.80
C TYR A 73 8.69 12.69 -5.63
N LEU A 74 9.28 13.44 -6.56
CA LEU A 74 8.56 14.44 -7.35
C LEU A 74 7.47 13.81 -8.23
N THR A 75 7.79 12.76 -8.98
CA THR A 75 6.85 12.09 -9.90
C THR A 75 5.88 11.19 -9.15
N GLY A 76 6.38 10.38 -8.22
CA GLY A 76 5.55 9.47 -7.43
C GLY A 76 4.50 10.21 -6.60
N THR A 77 4.86 11.26 -5.87
CA THR A 77 3.90 12.02 -5.06
C THR A 77 2.95 12.87 -5.89
N LYS A 78 3.39 13.35 -7.06
CA LYS A 78 2.50 13.99 -8.03
C LYS A 78 1.43 13.00 -8.53
N ALA A 79 1.83 11.79 -8.88
CA ALA A 79 0.91 10.72 -9.27
C ALA A 79 -0.07 10.36 -8.13
N MET A 80 0.42 10.26 -6.89
CA MET A 80 -0.43 10.03 -5.71
C MET A 80 -1.53 11.06 -5.58
N VAL A 81 -1.18 12.35 -5.55
CA VAL A 81 -2.16 13.42 -5.35
C VAL A 81 -3.14 13.49 -6.50
N ALA A 82 -2.68 13.30 -7.75
CA ALA A 82 -3.56 13.22 -8.92
C ALA A 82 -4.58 12.08 -8.79
N GLY A 83 -4.24 10.99 -8.10
CA GLY A 83 -5.09 9.83 -7.84
C GLY A 83 -5.87 9.86 -6.54
N GLY A 84 -5.75 10.94 -5.74
CA GLY A 84 -6.49 11.08 -4.48
C GLY A 84 -5.80 10.50 -3.24
N THR A 85 -4.51 10.14 -3.33
CA THR A 85 -3.69 9.78 -2.18
C THR A 85 -3.03 11.03 -1.61
N THR A 86 -3.26 11.35 -0.33
CA THR A 86 -2.80 12.59 0.30
C THR A 86 -1.70 12.38 1.34
N ALA A 87 -1.57 11.16 1.85
CA ALA A 87 -0.51 10.78 2.76
C ALA A 87 0.01 9.38 2.43
N PHE A 88 1.30 9.16 2.65
CA PHE A 88 1.89 7.84 2.40
C PHE A 88 2.97 7.47 3.41
N VAL A 89 3.10 6.16 3.59
CA VAL A 89 4.19 5.56 4.36
C VAL A 89 5.11 4.83 3.39
N GLU A 90 6.36 5.27 3.33
CA GLU A 90 7.30 4.76 2.36
C GLU A 90 8.11 3.59 2.90
N MET A 91 8.14 2.52 2.12
CA MET A 91 8.95 1.33 2.37
C MET A 91 10.45 1.64 2.39
N PRO A 92 11.24 0.95 3.23
CA PRO A 92 12.68 1.22 3.39
C PRO A 92 13.54 0.64 2.27
N LEU A 93 12.92 0.00 1.28
CA LEU A 93 13.59 -0.75 0.21
C LEU A 93 13.22 -0.22 -1.17
N ASN A 94 13.84 -0.80 -2.17
CA ASN A 94 14.03 -0.32 -3.53
C ASN A 94 14.90 0.94 -3.58
N THR A 95 15.23 1.57 -2.46
CA THR A 95 16.26 2.61 -2.36
C THR A 95 17.65 1.98 -2.13
N ILE A 96 18.71 2.67 -2.53
CA ILE A 96 20.09 2.30 -2.23
C ILE A 96 20.83 3.55 -1.72
N PRO A 97 21.23 3.57 -0.44
CA PRO A 97 21.07 2.51 0.55
C PRO A 97 19.61 2.33 1.01
N ALA A 98 19.25 1.11 1.37
CA ALA A 98 18.00 0.85 2.08
C ALA A 98 18.02 1.56 3.45
N THR A 99 16.85 1.92 4.00
CA THR A 99 16.75 2.68 5.26
C THR A 99 16.97 1.75 6.46
N THR A 100 18.22 1.55 6.85
CA THR A 100 18.61 0.53 7.85
C THR A 100 19.36 1.11 9.05
N ASP A 101 19.71 2.39 9.00
CA ASP A 101 20.38 3.15 10.05
C ASP A 101 20.05 4.64 9.94
N ILE A 102 20.53 5.45 10.88
CA ILE A 102 20.32 6.90 10.89
C ILE A 102 20.92 7.59 9.67
N ALA A 103 22.06 7.12 9.16
CA ALA A 103 22.71 7.74 8.01
C ALA A 103 21.85 7.56 6.74
N SER A 104 21.35 6.35 6.49
CA SER A 104 20.44 6.05 5.37
C SER A 104 19.08 6.73 5.52
N LEU A 105 18.54 6.85 6.74
CA LEU A 105 17.33 7.63 6.99
C LEU A 105 17.52 9.10 6.63
N ASN A 106 18.64 9.71 7.06
CA ASN A 106 18.92 11.12 6.73
C ASN A 106 19.08 11.36 5.23
N LEU A 107 19.70 10.42 4.49
CA LEU A 107 19.78 10.50 3.03
C LEU A 107 18.39 10.49 2.38
N LYS A 108 17.50 9.65 2.88
CA LYS A 108 16.13 9.55 2.40
C LYS A 108 15.32 10.82 2.70
N LEU A 109 15.42 11.36 3.91
CA LEU A 109 14.74 12.60 4.31
C LEU A 109 15.23 13.81 3.50
N GLU A 110 16.54 13.89 3.22
CA GLU A 110 17.10 14.96 2.37
C GLU A 110 16.63 14.82 0.92
N ALA A 111 16.52 13.58 0.39
CA ALA A 111 15.99 13.35 -0.94
C ALA A 111 14.48 13.71 -1.06
N ALA A 112 13.70 13.51 0.00
CA ALA A 112 12.28 13.87 0.02
C ALA A 112 12.02 15.37 0.16
N LYS A 113 12.99 16.12 0.69
CA LYS A 113 12.83 17.52 1.06
C LYS A 113 12.43 18.38 -0.14
N ASP A 114 11.36 19.16 0.05
CA ASP A 114 10.81 20.09 -0.94
C ASP A 114 10.36 19.43 -2.26
N GLN A 115 10.23 18.09 -2.30
CA GLN A 115 9.80 17.34 -3.49
C GLN A 115 8.42 16.69 -3.37
N CYS A 116 7.89 16.53 -2.14
CA CYS A 116 6.66 15.82 -1.91
C CYS A 116 5.42 16.71 -2.08
N TYR A 117 4.44 16.23 -2.86
CA TYR A 117 3.11 16.82 -2.95
C TYR A 117 2.14 16.24 -1.91
N ALA A 118 2.41 15.04 -1.37
CA ALA A 118 1.67 14.36 -0.34
C ALA A 118 2.46 14.33 0.97
N ASP A 119 1.78 14.16 2.10
CA ASP A 119 2.43 14.01 3.39
C ASP A 119 3.16 12.68 3.49
N TYR A 120 4.33 12.69 4.12
CA TYR A 120 5.31 11.62 4.07
C TYR A 120 5.70 11.10 5.45
N ALA A 121 5.73 9.78 5.60
CA ALA A 121 6.28 9.10 6.77
C ALA A 121 7.24 7.97 6.36
N PRO A 122 8.50 7.94 6.85
CA PRO A 122 9.47 6.92 6.51
C PRO A 122 9.31 5.65 7.35
N MET A 123 9.68 4.50 6.76
CA MET A 123 9.90 3.25 7.48
C MET A 123 11.39 2.91 7.60
N GLY A 124 11.74 2.17 8.66
CA GLY A 124 13.02 1.47 8.81
C GLY A 124 12.96 0.03 8.31
N GLY A 125 14.10 -0.55 7.99
CA GLY A 125 14.24 -1.97 7.65
C GLY A 125 14.74 -2.80 8.81
N LEU A 126 14.26 -4.04 8.96
CA LEU A 126 14.85 -5.08 9.78
C LEU A 126 15.60 -6.04 8.86
N LEU A 127 16.92 -6.07 8.97
CA LEU A 127 17.84 -6.86 8.15
C LEU A 127 18.77 -7.71 9.05
N PRO A 128 19.50 -8.69 8.49
CA PRO A 128 20.35 -9.58 9.28
C PRO A 128 21.43 -8.91 10.12
N TRP A 129 21.83 -7.69 9.80
CA TRP A 129 22.98 -7.02 10.40
C TRP A 129 22.67 -5.75 11.20
N ASN A 130 21.40 -5.29 11.26
CA ASN A 130 21.09 -3.96 11.82
C ASN A 130 20.24 -3.97 13.10
N LEU A 131 20.27 -5.06 13.88
CA LEU A 131 19.49 -5.16 15.12
C LEU A 131 19.77 -4.01 16.12
N ASN A 132 21.00 -3.49 16.15
CA ASN A 132 21.39 -2.38 17.02
C ASN A 132 20.89 -1.01 16.54
N ASP A 133 20.45 -0.91 15.28
CA ASP A 133 19.97 0.34 14.66
C ASP A 133 18.45 0.50 14.78
N LEU A 134 17.72 -0.55 15.19
CA LEU A 134 16.26 -0.49 15.28
C LEU A 134 15.77 0.54 16.29
N LYS A 135 16.33 0.57 17.51
CA LYS A 135 15.98 1.57 18.52
C LYS A 135 16.34 3.00 18.06
N PRO A 136 17.55 3.28 17.58
CA PRO A 136 17.88 4.59 17.02
C PRO A 136 16.92 5.05 15.91
N LEU A 137 16.53 4.16 14.99
CA LEU A 137 15.56 4.47 13.95
C LEU A 137 14.16 4.77 14.52
N SER A 138 13.69 3.99 15.49
CA SER A 138 12.44 4.24 16.20
C SER A 138 12.44 5.63 16.88
N GLU A 139 13.50 5.95 17.62
CA GLU A 139 13.68 7.26 18.27
C GLU A 139 13.77 8.42 17.27
N ALA A 140 14.26 8.18 16.06
CA ALA A 140 14.32 9.16 14.99
C ALA A 140 12.96 9.38 14.29
N GLY A 141 11.91 8.59 14.62
CA GLY A 141 10.55 8.82 14.19
C GLY A 141 10.12 8.04 12.94
N VAL A 142 10.79 6.92 12.59
CA VAL A 142 10.21 6.00 11.62
C VAL A 142 8.90 5.45 12.19
N VAL A 143 7.87 5.31 11.34
CA VAL A 143 6.52 4.95 11.83
C VAL A 143 6.29 3.44 11.90
N ALA A 144 7.15 2.66 11.25
CA ALA A 144 7.11 1.20 11.23
C ALA A 144 8.45 0.62 10.70
N PHE A 145 8.57 -0.70 10.76
CA PHE A 145 9.70 -1.43 10.20
C PHE A 145 9.24 -2.47 9.19
N LYS A 146 10.06 -2.76 8.18
CA LYS A 146 9.80 -3.79 7.15
C LYS A 146 10.81 -4.91 7.22
N ALA A 147 10.34 -6.16 7.09
CA ALA A 147 11.16 -7.35 6.89
C ALA A 147 10.65 -8.21 5.73
N PHE A 148 11.49 -9.10 5.22
CA PHE A 148 11.16 -10.12 4.24
C PHE A 148 11.54 -11.50 4.76
N VAL A 149 10.64 -12.46 4.64
CA VAL A 149 10.92 -13.90 4.84
C VAL A 149 10.90 -14.67 3.51
N ALA A 150 10.95 -13.94 2.41
CA ALA A 150 11.14 -14.43 1.05
C ALA A 150 12.44 -13.86 0.50
N THR A 151 13.07 -14.55 -0.44
CA THR A 151 14.29 -14.08 -1.10
C THR A 151 14.06 -12.72 -1.75
N CYS A 152 14.86 -11.74 -1.37
CA CYS A 152 14.76 -10.38 -1.89
C CYS A 152 16.13 -9.71 -2.06
N GLY A 153 16.11 -8.54 -2.73
CA GLY A 153 17.28 -7.73 -2.99
C GLY A 153 18.13 -8.22 -4.16
N SER A 154 18.99 -7.34 -4.65
CA SER A 154 19.88 -7.64 -5.79
C SER A 154 21.23 -8.24 -5.38
N GLY A 155 21.51 -8.35 -4.08
CA GLY A 155 22.82 -8.73 -3.54
C GLY A 155 23.88 -7.62 -3.63
N LYS A 156 23.53 -6.41 -4.11
CA LYS A 156 24.44 -5.26 -4.14
C LYS A 156 24.61 -4.68 -2.73
N PRO A 157 25.78 -4.12 -2.41
CA PRO A 157 25.96 -3.42 -1.14
C PRO A 157 24.92 -2.30 -0.95
N GLY A 158 24.35 -2.22 0.26
CA GLY A 158 23.31 -1.24 0.60
C GLY A 158 21.91 -1.60 0.15
N ASP A 159 21.71 -2.71 -0.59
CA ASP A 159 20.36 -3.18 -0.93
C ASP A 159 19.71 -3.94 0.22
N PHE A 160 18.41 -4.11 0.17
CA PHE A 160 17.63 -4.83 1.17
C PHE A 160 17.95 -6.34 1.12
N LYS A 161 17.79 -7.03 2.26
CA LYS A 161 18.04 -8.46 2.40
C LYS A 161 16.97 -9.11 3.28
N ASP A 162 16.53 -10.31 2.88
CA ASP A 162 15.67 -11.16 3.68
C ASP A 162 16.34 -11.61 5.00
N VAL A 163 15.52 -11.86 6.00
CA VAL A 163 15.94 -12.33 7.32
C VAL A 163 15.64 -13.81 7.50
N THR A 164 16.48 -14.49 8.27
CA THR A 164 16.20 -15.83 8.78
C THR A 164 15.20 -15.76 9.95
N ASP A 165 14.67 -16.90 10.39
CA ASP A 165 13.77 -16.97 11.55
C ASP A 165 14.44 -16.46 12.83
N TYR A 166 15.76 -16.61 12.98
CA TYR A 166 16.49 -16.11 14.14
C TYR A 166 16.58 -14.58 14.18
N GLU A 167 16.93 -13.95 13.07
CA GLU A 167 17.00 -12.49 12.96
C GLU A 167 15.61 -11.85 13.08
N LEU A 168 14.60 -12.50 12.48
CA LEU A 168 13.21 -12.07 12.63
C LEU A 168 12.77 -12.11 14.09
N TYR A 169 13.01 -13.24 14.79
CA TYR A 169 12.66 -13.42 16.19
C TYR A 169 13.36 -12.39 17.09
N THR A 170 14.68 -12.21 16.92
CA THR A 170 15.45 -11.25 17.73
C THR A 170 15.09 -9.80 17.42
N GLY A 171 14.83 -9.48 16.15
CA GLY A 171 14.32 -8.17 15.74
C GLY A 171 12.94 -7.87 16.33
N MET A 172 12.03 -8.84 16.32
CA MET A 172 10.71 -8.72 16.94
C MET A 172 10.81 -8.46 18.46
N GLN A 173 11.78 -9.06 19.17
CA GLN A 173 11.99 -8.76 20.58
C GLN A 173 12.36 -7.28 20.81
N VAL A 174 13.27 -6.74 19.98
CA VAL A 174 13.65 -5.32 20.06
C VAL A 174 12.46 -4.41 19.76
N LEU A 175 11.70 -4.71 18.71
CA LEU A 175 10.53 -3.90 18.29
C LEU A 175 9.35 -4.03 19.28
N ALA A 176 9.23 -5.14 19.99
CA ALA A 176 8.25 -5.28 21.08
C ALA A 176 8.57 -4.34 22.26
N GLU A 177 9.85 -4.12 22.58
CA GLU A 177 10.27 -3.18 23.64
C GLU A 177 9.96 -1.73 23.28
N THR A 178 10.09 -1.34 22.01
CA THR A 178 9.77 0.03 21.53
C THR A 178 8.29 0.21 21.20
N GLY A 179 7.54 -0.88 21.08
CA GLY A 179 6.12 -0.86 20.69
C GLY A 179 5.90 -0.51 19.23
N ASP A 180 6.90 -0.71 18.38
CA ASP A 180 6.85 -0.44 16.96
C ASP A 180 6.08 -1.52 16.19
N LEU A 181 5.60 -1.13 15.00
CA LEU A 181 4.93 -2.03 14.07
C LEU A 181 5.96 -2.65 13.12
N LEU A 182 5.99 -3.98 13.03
CA LEU A 182 6.74 -4.70 12.01
C LEU A 182 5.83 -5.13 10.87
N ILE A 183 6.20 -4.79 9.65
CA ILE A 183 5.51 -5.22 8.42
C ILE A 183 6.35 -6.30 7.75
N VAL A 184 5.73 -7.42 7.38
CA VAL A 184 6.46 -8.55 6.81
C VAL A 184 5.89 -9.00 5.48
N HIS A 185 6.76 -9.11 4.47
CA HIS A 185 6.49 -9.83 3.23
C HIS A 185 6.61 -11.33 3.49
N CYS A 186 5.54 -12.08 3.26
CA CYS A 186 5.42 -13.46 3.68
C CYS A 186 5.26 -14.43 2.50
N GLU A 187 6.35 -15.04 2.06
CA GLU A 187 6.35 -16.22 1.17
C GLU A 187 7.46 -17.18 1.62
N ASN A 188 7.26 -18.49 1.48
CA ASN A 188 8.26 -19.49 1.84
C ASN A 188 9.34 -19.57 0.76
N ALA A 189 10.48 -18.88 0.98
CA ALA A 189 11.60 -18.80 0.05
C ALA A 189 12.08 -20.18 -0.41
N SER A 190 12.25 -21.12 0.52
CA SER A 190 12.83 -22.43 0.21
C SER A 190 12.00 -23.25 -0.78
N ILE A 191 10.68 -23.05 -0.79
CA ILE A 191 9.76 -23.72 -1.70
C ILE A 191 9.63 -22.92 -3.00
N THR A 192 9.35 -21.62 -2.92
CA THR A 192 9.12 -20.80 -4.11
C THR A 192 10.33 -20.71 -5.00
N ASP A 193 11.55 -20.61 -4.45
CA ASP A 193 12.79 -20.58 -5.22
C ASP A 193 13.02 -21.89 -5.97
N LYS A 194 12.83 -23.04 -5.29
CA LYS A 194 13.02 -24.36 -5.92
C LYS A 194 11.97 -24.65 -6.98
N LEU A 195 10.71 -24.25 -6.77
CA LEU A 195 9.67 -24.34 -7.79
C LEU A 195 10.00 -23.45 -9.00
N GLY A 196 10.52 -22.24 -8.74
CA GLY A 196 10.96 -21.30 -9.78
C GLY A 196 12.14 -21.85 -10.59
N GLU A 197 13.19 -22.37 -9.92
CA GLU A 197 14.32 -23.03 -10.57
C GLU A 197 13.87 -24.19 -11.49
N LYS A 198 12.98 -25.05 -10.98
CA LYS A 198 12.44 -26.19 -11.72
C LYS A 198 11.66 -25.73 -12.95
N ALA A 199 10.76 -24.75 -12.80
CA ALA A 199 9.97 -24.23 -13.91
C ALA A 199 10.86 -23.67 -15.03
N GLN A 200 11.91 -22.90 -14.66
CA GLN A 200 12.88 -22.37 -15.63
C GLN A 200 13.67 -23.50 -16.34
N GLN A 201 14.06 -24.55 -15.63
CA GLN A 201 14.72 -25.73 -16.22
C GLN A 201 13.80 -26.46 -17.22
N GLU A 202 12.48 -26.42 -16.99
CA GLU A 202 11.46 -26.96 -17.89
C GLU A 202 11.12 -26.01 -19.06
N GLY A 203 11.79 -24.86 -19.17
CA GLY A 203 11.58 -23.88 -20.24
C GLY A 203 10.32 -23.02 -20.08
N LYS A 204 9.72 -23.00 -18.89
CA LYS A 204 8.56 -22.17 -18.55
C LYS A 204 8.95 -20.69 -18.52
N LYS A 205 8.05 -19.82 -19.01
CA LYS A 205 8.35 -18.39 -19.17
C LYS A 205 7.15 -17.47 -18.92
N LEU A 206 5.91 -17.99 -19.04
CA LEU A 206 4.71 -17.19 -18.94
C LEU A 206 4.50 -16.67 -17.52
N LEU A 207 3.72 -15.63 -17.37
CA LEU A 207 3.36 -15.09 -16.06
C LEU A 207 2.50 -16.09 -15.27
N SER A 208 1.63 -16.83 -15.94
CA SER A 208 0.89 -17.96 -15.35
C SER A 208 1.82 -19.09 -14.86
N ASP A 209 2.93 -19.37 -15.54
CA ASP A 209 3.94 -20.31 -15.07
C ASP A 209 4.60 -19.82 -13.77
N TYR A 210 4.93 -18.51 -13.70
CA TYR A 210 5.47 -17.90 -12.48
C TYR A 210 4.49 -18.00 -11.31
N VAL A 211 3.21 -17.71 -11.52
CA VAL A 211 2.15 -17.87 -10.50
C VAL A 211 2.12 -19.30 -9.96
N ALA A 212 2.23 -20.30 -10.83
CA ALA A 212 2.21 -21.71 -10.44
C ALA A 212 3.39 -22.11 -9.52
N THR A 213 4.50 -21.35 -9.53
CA THR A 213 5.64 -21.58 -8.62
C THR A 213 5.47 -20.99 -7.23
N ARG A 214 4.39 -20.23 -7.02
CA ARG A 214 4.07 -19.54 -5.76
C ARG A 214 2.66 -19.89 -5.29
N PRO A 215 2.38 -21.21 -5.01
CA PRO A 215 1.05 -21.64 -4.61
C PRO A 215 0.65 -21.00 -3.27
N VAL A 216 -0.66 -20.83 -3.07
CA VAL A 216 -1.26 -20.14 -1.90
C VAL A 216 -0.66 -20.61 -0.57
N PHE A 217 -0.42 -21.92 -0.40
CA PHE A 217 0.08 -22.44 0.86
C PHE A 217 1.48 -21.92 1.24
N THR A 218 2.30 -21.47 0.28
CA THR A 218 3.64 -20.91 0.56
C THR A 218 3.57 -19.52 1.19
N GLU A 219 2.53 -18.76 0.88
CA GLU A 219 2.20 -17.51 1.55
C GLU A 219 1.63 -17.80 2.94
N VAL A 220 0.63 -18.67 3.05
CA VAL A 220 -0.05 -19.01 4.32
C VAL A 220 0.92 -19.60 5.34
N GLU A 221 1.83 -20.48 4.93
CA GLU A 221 2.86 -21.05 5.82
C GLU A 221 3.74 -19.94 6.41
N ALA A 222 4.26 -19.05 5.55
CA ALA A 222 5.10 -17.95 6.00
C ALA A 222 4.34 -16.98 6.92
N VAL A 223 3.08 -16.66 6.60
CA VAL A 223 2.20 -15.85 7.47
C VAL A 223 2.03 -16.49 8.83
N ARG A 224 1.68 -17.78 8.90
CA ARG A 224 1.49 -18.50 10.18
C ARG A 224 2.77 -18.54 11.01
N ARG A 225 3.92 -18.76 10.39
CA ARG A 225 5.23 -18.75 11.04
C ARG A 225 5.55 -17.38 11.65
N VAL A 226 5.34 -16.30 10.89
CA VAL A 226 5.54 -14.92 11.36
C VAL A 226 4.59 -14.58 12.51
N LEU A 227 3.33 -14.96 12.43
CA LEU A 227 2.34 -14.73 13.49
C LEU A 227 2.66 -15.50 14.77
N LEU A 228 3.21 -16.72 14.66
CA LEU A 228 3.68 -17.49 15.81
C LEU A 228 4.83 -16.74 16.53
N LEU A 229 5.81 -16.24 15.78
CA LEU A 229 6.91 -15.47 16.35
C LEU A 229 6.43 -14.15 16.98
N ALA A 230 5.45 -13.48 16.35
CA ALA A 230 4.83 -12.28 16.92
C ALA A 230 4.11 -12.57 18.24
N LYS A 231 3.42 -13.71 18.35
CA LYS A 231 2.80 -14.17 19.60
C LYS A 231 3.81 -14.40 20.72
N GLU A 232 4.91 -15.07 20.41
CA GLU A 232 5.97 -15.39 21.40
C GLU A 232 6.72 -14.15 21.89
N THR A 233 6.87 -13.14 21.03
CA THR A 233 7.63 -11.91 21.35
C THR A 233 6.76 -10.76 21.85
N GLY A 234 5.46 -10.79 21.59
CA GLY A 234 4.56 -9.67 21.85
C GLY A 234 4.74 -8.51 20.84
N CYS A 235 5.45 -8.72 19.72
CA CYS A 235 5.65 -7.71 18.70
C CYS A 235 4.35 -7.40 17.95
N ARG A 236 4.08 -6.11 17.73
CA ARG A 236 2.99 -5.66 16.85
C ARG A 236 3.34 -6.00 15.41
N ILE A 237 2.45 -6.72 14.73
CA ILE A 237 2.74 -7.27 13.40
C ILE A 237 1.70 -6.84 12.35
N HIS A 238 2.14 -6.56 11.14
CA HIS A 238 1.31 -6.31 9.96
C HIS A 238 1.76 -7.19 8.81
N ILE A 239 0.86 -7.99 8.26
CA ILE A 239 1.16 -8.82 7.09
C ILE A 239 0.92 -7.99 5.84
N ALA A 240 1.98 -7.78 5.07
CA ALA A 240 1.93 -7.00 3.83
C ALA A 240 1.15 -7.74 2.73
N HIS A 241 0.47 -6.98 1.87
CA HIS A 241 -0.10 -7.40 0.57
C HIS A 241 -0.63 -8.85 0.51
N CYS A 242 -1.51 -9.25 1.44
CA CYS A 242 -2.16 -10.58 1.41
C CYS A 242 -2.88 -10.79 0.09
N SER A 243 -2.47 -11.84 -0.64
CA SER A 243 -3.02 -12.16 -1.96
C SER A 243 -4.21 -13.14 -1.90
N CYS A 244 -4.49 -13.73 -0.74
CA CYS A 244 -5.48 -14.80 -0.59
C CYS A 244 -6.23 -14.73 0.74
N PRO A 245 -7.51 -15.20 0.77
CA PRO A 245 -8.32 -15.22 1.99
C PRO A 245 -7.76 -16.09 3.10
N GLU A 246 -6.99 -17.12 2.78
CA GLU A 246 -6.37 -18.03 3.73
C GLU A 246 -5.29 -17.33 4.57
N ALA A 247 -4.55 -16.38 3.97
CA ALA A 247 -3.61 -15.53 4.69
C ALA A 247 -4.34 -14.57 5.65
N VAL A 248 -5.42 -13.93 5.20
CA VAL A 248 -6.28 -13.09 6.04
C VAL A 248 -6.87 -13.89 7.20
N ALA A 249 -7.37 -15.12 6.94
CA ALA A 249 -7.90 -15.99 7.98
C ALA A 249 -6.87 -16.32 9.06
N ALA A 250 -5.59 -16.55 8.68
CA ALA A 250 -4.52 -16.80 9.65
C ALA A 250 -4.28 -15.58 10.56
N VAL A 251 -4.39 -14.36 10.03
CA VAL A 251 -4.30 -13.12 10.82
C VAL A 251 -5.46 -13.01 11.82
N LEU A 252 -6.69 -13.32 11.40
CA LEU A 252 -7.87 -13.31 12.29
C LEU A 252 -7.76 -14.35 13.41
N GLU A 253 -7.25 -15.54 13.09
CA GLU A 253 -6.96 -16.58 14.09
C GLU A 253 -5.98 -16.08 15.14
N ALA A 254 -4.88 -15.42 14.71
CA ALA A 254 -3.89 -14.86 15.62
C ALA A 254 -4.46 -13.71 16.47
N GLN A 255 -5.29 -12.84 15.90
CA GLN A 255 -6.01 -11.79 16.64
C GLN A 255 -6.90 -12.38 17.73
N ALA A 256 -7.63 -13.46 17.42
CA ALA A 256 -8.49 -14.16 18.39
C ALA A 256 -7.67 -14.77 19.55
N GLU A 257 -6.39 -15.06 19.31
CA GLU A 257 -5.43 -15.52 20.32
C GLU A 257 -4.70 -14.38 21.07
N GLY A 258 -5.07 -13.11 20.79
CA GLY A 258 -4.55 -11.92 21.47
C GLY A 258 -3.29 -11.32 20.84
N VAL A 259 -2.89 -11.73 19.64
CA VAL A 259 -1.78 -11.11 18.91
C VAL A 259 -2.21 -9.75 18.36
N ASP A 260 -1.41 -8.69 18.57
CA ASP A 260 -1.62 -7.38 17.92
C ASP A 260 -1.23 -7.48 16.43
N ALA A 261 -2.04 -8.19 15.66
CA ALA A 261 -1.83 -8.46 14.24
C ALA A 261 -2.81 -7.69 13.36
N SER A 262 -2.41 -7.41 12.14
CA SER A 262 -3.24 -6.86 11.06
C SER A 262 -2.67 -7.29 9.71
N CYS A 263 -3.43 -7.07 8.65
CA CYS A 263 -2.94 -7.29 7.28
C CYS A 263 -3.51 -6.23 6.34
N GLU A 264 -2.85 -6.08 5.21
CA GLU A 264 -3.33 -5.31 4.08
C GLU A 264 -3.43 -6.18 2.82
N SER A 265 -4.17 -5.69 1.84
CA SER A 265 -4.15 -6.18 0.47
C SER A 265 -3.96 -5.01 -0.49
N CYS A 266 -3.94 -5.28 -1.80
CA CYS A 266 -3.64 -4.27 -2.81
C CYS A 266 -4.68 -4.27 -3.93
N PRO A 267 -4.91 -3.13 -4.61
CA PRO A 267 -5.88 -3.03 -5.70
C PRO A 267 -5.73 -4.13 -6.75
N HIS A 268 -4.51 -4.54 -7.09
CA HIS A 268 -4.28 -5.56 -8.10
C HIS A 268 -4.87 -6.93 -7.76
N TYR A 269 -4.99 -7.32 -6.48
CA TYR A 269 -5.64 -8.57 -6.09
C TYR A 269 -7.17 -8.53 -6.19
N PHE A 270 -7.75 -7.34 -6.29
CA PHE A 270 -9.18 -7.13 -6.51
C PHE A 270 -9.54 -6.92 -7.97
N LEU A 271 -8.62 -6.36 -8.76
CA LEU A 271 -8.89 -5.89 -10.12
C LEU A 271 -8.40 -6.84 -11.20
N LEU A 272 -7.34 -7.63 -10.93
CA LEU A 272 -6.73 -8.58 -11.86
C LEU A 272 -6.94 -10.01 -11.37
N ALA A 273 -6.89 -10.97 -12.29
CA ALA A 273 -6.90 -12.40 -11.97
C ALA A 273 -5.88 -13.14 -12.85
N THR A 274 -5.43 -14.32 -12.41
CA THR A 274 -4.42 -15.12 -13.13
C THR A 274 -4.79 -15.37 -14.59
N GLU A 275 -6.08 -15.49 -14.88
CA GLU A 275 -6.63 -15.71 -16.23
C GLU A 275 -6.38 -14.55 -17.20
N ASP A 276 -6.09 -13.34 -16.67
CA ASP A 276 -5.84 -12.14 -17.46
C ASP A 276 -4.34 -11.93 -17.72
N LEU A 277 -3.47 -12.56 -16.91
CA LEU A 277 -2.06 -12.15 -16.77
C LEU A 277 -1.21 -12.37 -18.02
N ASP A 278 -1.39 -13.48 -18.72
CA ASP A 278 -0.58 -13.77 -19.91
C ASP A 278 -0.87 -12.80 -21.08
N ALA A 279 -2.08 -12.22 -21.10
CA ALA A 279 -2.45 -11.16 -22.06
C ALA A 279 -1.86 -9.79 -21.66
N ILE A 280 -1.79 -9.47 -20.36
CA ILE A 280 -1.21 -8.22 -19.84
C ILE A 280 0.33 -8.29 -19.89
N GLY A 281 0.89 -9.48 -19.67
CA GLY A 281 2.32 -9.74 -19.65
C GLY A 281 3.02 -9.24 -18.37
N ASN A 282 4.32 -9.03 -18.47
CA ASN A 282 5.18 -8.74 -17.32
C ASN A 282 4.81 -7.47 -16.53
N LYS A 283 3.99 -6.57 -17.08
CA LYS A 283 3.47 -5.40 -16.37
C LYS A 283 2.68 -5.79 -15.11
N ALA A 284 2.03 -6.96 -15.12
CA ALA A 284 1.23 -7.48 -14.00
C ALA A 284 1.99 -8.43 -13.07
N LYS A 285 3.30 -8.62 -13.26
CA LYS A 285 4.10 -9.44 -12.33
C LYS A 285 4.27 -8.75 -10.99
N CYS A 286 3.87 -9.42 -9.91
CA CYS A 286 4.09 -9.03 -8.50
C CYS A 286 4.36 -10.26 -7.62
N SER A 287 4.78 -10.04 -6.40
CA SER A 287 5.00 -11.06 -5.36
C SER A 287 4.43 -10.58 -4.01
N PRO A 288 3.53 -11.34 -3.39
CA PRO A 288 2.88 -12.57 -3.87
C PRO A 288 2.14 -12.38 -5.20
N PRO A 289 1.96 -13.44 -6.02
CA PRO A 289 1.37 -13.27 -7.34
C PRO A 289 -0.15 -13.06 -7.26
N ILE A 290 -0.71 -12.46 -8.30
CA ILE A 290 -2.15 -12.35 -8.51
C ILE A 290 -2.75 -13.76 -8.63
N ARG A 291 -3.86 -14.00 -7.92
CA ARG A 291 -4.54 -15.29 -7.85
C ARG A 291 -5.67 -15.39 -8.86
N ASP A 292 -6.30 -16.57 -8.95
CA ASP A 292 -7.40 -16.85 -9.86
C ASP A 292 -8.68 -16.05 -9.53
N ARG A 293 -9.63 -16.06 -10.47
CA ARG A 293 -10.91 -15.36 -10.34
C ARG A 293 -11.70 -15.79 -9.11
N LYS A 294 -11.63 -17.06 -8.74
CA LYS A 294 -12.33 -17.60 -7.56
C LYS A 294 -11.75 -16.98 -6.27
N ASN A 295 -10.45 -16.86 -6.18
CA ASN A 295 -9.77 -16.19 -5.06
C ASN A 295 -10.15 -14.69 -5.01
N GLN A 296 -10.15 -14.01 -6.16
CA GLN A 296 -10.54 -12.60 -6.27
C GLN A 296 -11.95 -12.34 -5.72
N VAL A 297 -12.94 -13.19 -6.04
CA VAL A 297 -14.30 -13.06 -5.52
C VAL A 297 -14.32 -13.13 -4.00
N ARG A 298 -13.59 -14.06 -3.40
CA ARG A 298 -13.48 -14.20 -1.94
C ARG A 298 -12.77 -13.02 -1.28
N MET A 299 -11.79 -12.41 -1.94
CA MET A 299 -11.15 -11.18 -1.45
C MET A 299 -12.15 -10.02 -1.40
N TRP A 300 -13.00 -9.88 -2.43
CA TRP A 300 -14.08 -8.89 -2.43
C TRP A 300 -15.09 -9.11 -1.29
N GLU A 301 -15.45 -10.36 -0.98
CA GLU A 301 -16.32 -10.71 0.15
C GLU A 301 -15.69 -10.27 1.50
N LEU A 302 -14.37 -10.41 1.66
CA LEU A 302 -13.67 -9.95 2.87
C LEU A 302 -13.70 -8.44 3.02
N LEU A 303 -13.52 -7.70 1.93
CA LEU A 303 -13.61 -6.23 1.93
C LEU A 303 -15.05 -5.77 2.21
N GLU A 304 -16.04 -6.33 1.54
CA GLU A 304 -17.46 -5.98 1.70
C GLU A 304 -17.92 -6.14 3.16
N ASN A 305 -17.46 -7.21 3.83
CA ASN A 305 -17.78 -7.47 5.23
C ASN A 305 -16.87 -6.70 6.22
N GLY A 306 -15.95 -5.83 5.75
CA GLY A 306 -15.03 -5.05 6.59
C GLY A 306 -14.00 -5.91 7.34
N ILE A 307 -13.82 -7.16 6.95
CA ILE A 307 -12.85 -8.10 7.52
C ILE A 307 -11.44 -7.71 7.06
N LEU A 308 -11.24 -7.56 5.76
CA LEU A 308 -10.04 -6.98 5.19
C LEU A 308 -10.28 -5.47 5.09
N ASN A 309 -9.63 -4.71 5.95
CA ASN A 309 -9.92 -3.31 6.20
C ASN A 309 -8.72 -2.38 6.04
N ILE A 310 -7.64 -2.84 5.40
CA ILE A 310 -6.48 -2.03 5.00
C ILE A 310 -6.11 -2.39 3.56
N ILE A 311 -5.99 -1.37 2.72
CA ILE A 311 -5.54 -1.48 1.33
C ILE A 311 -4.42 -0.45 1.11
N GLY A 312 -3.23 -0.94 0.78
CA GLY A 312 -2.10 -0.17 0.28
C GLY A 312 -1.92 -0.37 -1.22
N SER A 313 -1.29 0.55 -1.93
CA SER A 313 -1.12 0.41 -3.38
C SER A 313 -0.11 -0.66 -3.76
N ASP A 314 0.89 -0.90 -2.93
CA ASP A 314 2.14 -1.58 -3.27
C ASP A 314 2.69 -1.07 -4.62
N HIS A 315 2.62 0.27 -4.80
CA HIS A 315 3.23 0.90 -5.96
C HIS A 315 4.72 0.62 -5.96
N SER A 316 5.15 -0.26 -6.86
CA SER A 316 6.53 -0.74 -6.97
C SER A 316 7.02 -0.59 -8.40
N PRO A 317 7.33 0.65 -8.82
CA PRO A 317 7.73 0.98 -10.18
C PRO A 317 9.15 0.52 -10.51
N CYS A 318 9.44 0.44 -11.79
CA CYS A 318 10.78 0.19 -12.31
C CYS A 318 10.94 0.78 -13.71
N THR A 319 12.15 0.72 -14.26
CA THR A 319 12.40 1.10 -15.65
C THR A 319 11.80 0.09 -16.63
N PRO A 320 11.42 0.50 -17.86
CA PRO A 320 10.77 -0.38 -18.84
C PRO A 320 11.58 -1.61 -19.22
N ASP A 321 12.91 -1.53 -19.24
CA ASP A 321 13.81 -2.63 -19.53
C ASP A 321 13.67 -3.79 -18.53
N LEU A 322 13.37 -3.50 -17.26
CA LEU A 322 13.14 -4.52 -16.23
C LEU A 322 11.81 -5.28 -16.39
N LYS A 323 10.90 -4.78 -17.22
CA LYS A 323 9.66 -5.44 -17.62
C LYS A 323 9.71 -6.01 -19.04
N ALA A 324 10.77 -5.72 -19.79
CA ALA A 324 10.91 -6.13 -21.17
C ALA A 324 11.11 -7.66 -21.32
N GLY A 325 10.79 -8.15 -22.54
CA GLY A 325 10.96 -9.57 -22.89
C GLY A 325 9.74 -10.43 -22.57
N ASP A 326 9.89 -11.73 -22.86
CA ASP A 326 8.83 -12.75 -22.77
C ASP A 326 9.02 -13.72 -21.58
N ASP A 327 10.01 -13.47 -20.73
CA ASP A 327 10.36 -14.33 -19.60
C ASP A 327 9.95 -13.68 -18.27
N ALA A 328 8.82 -14.11 -17.73
CA ALA A 328 8.30 -13.59 -16.48
C ALA A 328 9.21 -13.86 -15.27
N PHE A 329 10.08 -14.87 -15.31
CA PHE A 329 11.00 -15.13 -14.21
C PHE A 329 12.11 -14.07 -14.12
N LYS A 330 12.49 -13.45 -15.24
CA LYS A 330 13.51 -12.40 -15.31
C LYS A 330 12.97 -10.99 -15.09
N ALA A 331 11.66 -10.79 -15.32
CA ALA A 331 11.04 -9.49 -15.16
C ALA A 331 11.00 -9.05 -13.69
N TRP A 332 11.09 -7.75 -13.44
CA TRP A 332 10.89 -7.16 -12.12
C TRP A 332 9.49 -7.48 -11.56
N GLY A 333 9.42 -7.83 -10.27
CA GLY A 333 8.17 -8.07 -9.56
C GLY A 333 7.68 -6.83 -8.85
N GLY A 334 6.74 -6.11 -9.45
CA GLY A 334 6.12 -4.91 -8.88
C GLY A 334 5.15 -4.28 -9.87
N ILE A 335 4.06 -3.70 -9.40
CA ILE A 335 3.02 -3.05 -10.20
C ILE A 335 2.98 -1.57 -9.87
N SER A 336 2.93 -0.69 -10.89
CA SER A 336 2.67 0.73 -10.72
C SER A 336 1.16 0.96 -10.65
N GLY A 337 0.65 1.53 -9.54
CA GLY A 337 -0.80 1.63 -9.32
C GLY A 337 -1.28 2.79 -8.48
N THR A 338 -0.40 3.58 -7.84
CA THR A 338 -0.83 4.60 -6.86
C THR A 338 -1.74 5.68 -7.45
N GLN A 339 -1.54 6.10 -8.71
CA GLN A 339 -2.37 7.14 -9.33
C GLN A 339 -3.83 6.71 -9.52
N ASN A 340 -4.10 5.41 -9.61
CA ASN A 340 -5.43 4.91 -9.94
C ASN A 340 -6.04 4.04 -8.81
N SER A 341 -5.44 4.04 -7.63
CA SER A 341 -5.92 3.20 -6.53
C SER A 341 -7.30 3.62 -6.03
N VAL A 342 -7.57 4.92 -5.88
CA VAL A 342 -8.86 5.41 -5.35
C VAL A 342 -9.97 5.25 -6.37
N ASP A 343 -9.79 5.73 -7.59
CA ASP A 343 -10.82 5.75 -8.63
C ASP A 343 -11.20 4.35 -9.12
N MET A 344 -10.19 3.48 -9.40
CA MET A 344 -10.46 2.09 -9.78
C MET A 344 -11.15 1.30 -8.68
N MET A 345 -10.70 1.46 -7.42
CA MET A 345 -11.35 0.79 -6.29
C MET A 345 -12.75 1.35 -6.03
N PHE A 346 -12.97 2.66 -6.21
CA PHE A 346 -14.29 3.25 -6.08
C PHE A 346 -15.24 2.73 -7.17
N ASP A 347 -14.82 2.71 -8.43
CA ASP A 347 -15.61 2.16 -9.54
C ASP A 347 -15.92 0.67 -9.30
N ALA A 348 -14.92 -0.12 -8.94
CA ALA A 348 -15.09 -1.56 -8.75
C ALA A 348 -15.91 -1.94 -7.51
N ALA A 349 -15.70 -1.24 -6.39
CA ALA A 349 -16.39 -1.51 -5.12
C ALA A 349 -17.77 -0.86 -5.08
N VAL A 350 -17.82 0.48 -5.24
CA VAL A 350 -19.05 1.24 -5.01
C VAL A 350 -20.01 1.14 -6.19
N LYS A 351 -19.51 1.37 -7.41
CA LYS A 351 -20.38 1.43 -8.59
C LYS A 351 -20.77 0.05 -9.13
N LYS A 352 -19.82 -0.89 -9.17
CA LYS A 352 -20.05 -2.22 -9.77
C LYS A 352 -20.55 -3.27 -8.76
N ARG A 353 -20.22 -3.13 -7.45
CA ARG A 353 -20.57 -4.11 -6.41
C ARG A 353 -21.51 -3.58 -5.33
N ASN A 354 -21.86 -2.29 -5.34
CA ASN A 354 -22.68 -1.63 -4.31
C ASN A 354 -22.09 -1.73 -2.89
N ILE A 355 -20.78 -1.88 -2.76
CA ILE A 355 -20.11 -1.81 -1.46
C ILE A 355 -20.22 -0.37 -0.97
N SER A 356 -20.47 -0.19 0.33
CA SER A 356 -20.60 1.15 0.92
C SER A 356 -19.33 1.98 0.69
N PRO A 357 -19.45 3.26 0.24
CA PRO A 357 -18.29 4.16 0.21
C PRO A 357 -17.61 4.29 1.57
N VAL A 358 -18.35 4.17 2.67
CA VAL A 358 -17.81 4.16 4.04
C VAL A 358 -16.87 2.97 4.23
N THR A 359 -17.31 1.75 3.86
CA THR A 359 -16.49 0.54 3.95
C THR A 359 -15.21 0.69 3.12
N LEU A 360 -15.31 1.22 1.91
CA LEU A 360 -14.14 1.45 1.06
C LEU A 360 -13.17 2.46 1.70
N MET A 361 -13.66 3.62 2.18
CA MET A 361 -12.80 4.64 2.78
C MET A 361 -12.27 4.24 4.16
N GLN A 362 -12.96 3.36 4.88
CA GLN A 362 -12.36 2.68 6.04
C GLN A 362 -11.08 1.95 5.63
N ALA A 363 -11.12 1.20 4.52
CA ALA A 363 -9.97 0.40 4.07
C ALA A 363 -8.86 1.22 3.39
N LEU A 364 -9.20 2.31 2.68
CA LEU A 364 -8.22 3.16 1.97
C LEU A 364 -7.62 4.27 2.83
N ALA A 365 -8.29 4.69 3.90
CA ALA A 365 -7.87 5.88 4.65
C ALA A 365 -7.90 5.69 6.17
N THR A 366 -9.06 5.35 6.76
CA THR A 366 -9.24 5.41 8.21
C THR A 366 -8.46 4.34 8.95
N GLN A 367 -8.55 3.08 8.53
CA GLN A 367 -7.85 1.97 9.19
C GLN A 367 -6.35 1.99 8.93
N PRO A 368 -5.85 2.29 7.69
CA PRO A 368 -4.44 2.55 7.48
C PRO A 368 -3.87 3.60 8.43
N ALA A 369 -4.50 4.79 8.52
CA ALA A 369 -4.06 5.86 9.41
C ALA A 369 -4.03 5.42 10.88
N ALA A 370 -5.06 4.71 11.34
CA ALA A 370 -5.14 4.21 12.71
C ALA A 370 -4.04 3.19 13.03
N ARG A 371 -3.80 2.22 12.12
CA ARG A 371 -2.79 1.17 12.32
C ARG A 371 -1.39 1.73 12.41
N PHE A 372 -1.07 2.73 11.59
CA PHE A 372 0.24 3.39 11.53
C PHE A 372 0.35 4.61 12.47
N ARG A 373 -0.65 4.83 13.33
CA ARG A 373 -0.67 5.94 14.32
C ARG A 373 -0.54 7.33 13.71
N LEU A 374 -1.07 7.53 12.52
CA LEU A 374 -1.13 8.82 11.83
C LEU A 374 -2.37 9.60 12.32
N ALA A 375 -2.25 10.16 13.52
CA ALA A 375 -3.39 10.65 14.31
C ALA A 375 -4.23 11.73 13.61
N ASP A 376 -3.62 12.55 12.76
CA ASP A 376 -4.31 13.67 12.09
C ASP A 376 -4.91 13.29 10.71
N LYS A 377 -4.69 12.06 10.22
CA LYS A 377 -5.02 11.61 8.87
C LYS A 377 -6.24 10.69 8.80
N GLY A 378 -6.70 10.42 7.60
CA GLY A 378 -7.55 9.29 7.22
C GLY A 378 -9.05 9.42 7.48
N ALA A 379 -9.56 10.62 7.82
CA ALA A 379 -10.99 10.79 8.07
C ALA A 379 -11.48 12.23 7.88
N LEU A 380 -12.69 12.38 7.37
CA LEU A 380 -13.41 13.66 7.44
C LEU A 380 -14.01 13.82 8.84
N ALA A 381 -13.23 14.40 9.76
CA ALA A 381 -13.62 14.63 11.14
C ALA A 381 -13.01 15.93 11.69
N LEU A 382 -13.66 16.53 12.70
CA LEU A 382 -13.19 17.77 13.30
C LEU A 382 -11.77 17.64 13.85
N GLY A 383 -10.92 18.61 13.53
CA GLY A 383 -9.52 18.68 13.96
C GLY A 383 -8.54 17.85 13.14
N LYS A 384 -9.02 16.98 12.25
CA LYS A 384 -8.16 16.28 11.29
C LYS A 384 -7.65 17.22 10.21
N ASP A 385 -6.57 16.83 9.55
CA ASP A 385 -6.07 17.51 8.35
C ASP A 385 -7.14 17.53 7.26
N ALA A 386 -7.19 18.64 6.53
CA ALA A 386 -8.16 18.81 5.44
C ALA A 386 -7.67 18.13 4.14
N ASP A 387 -7.32 16.87 4.26
CA ASP A 387 -6.90 15.99 3.17
C ASP A 387 -8.17 15.44 2.48
N ILE A 388 -8.62 16.14 1.44
CA ILE A 388 -9.96 15.94 0.88
C ILE A 388 -9.88 15.66 -0.63
N VAL A 389 -10.64 14.67 -1.06
CA VAL A 389 -10.84 14.32 -2.47
C VAL A 389 -12.29 14.56 -2.85
N ILE A 390 -12.52 15.30 -3.92
CA ILE A 390 -13.85 15.43 -4.54
C ILE A 390 -13.89 14.51 -5.77
N LEU A 391 -14.75 13.50 -5.73
CA LEU A 391 -14.86 12.48 -6.77
C LEU A 391 -16.20 12.57 -7.48
N ASP A 392 -16.17 12.81 -8.80
CA ASP A 392 -17.35 12.76 -9.65
C ASP A 392 -17.62 11.32 -10.10
N PRO A 393 -18.68 10.65 -9.62
CA PRO A 393 -18.99 9.26 -9.97
C PRO A 393 -19.47 9.10 -11.43
N ASN A 394 -19.73 10.18 -12.14
CA ASN A 394 -20.24 10.16 -13.51
C ASN A 394 -19.15 10.37 -14.57
N GLN A 395 -17.99 10.84 -14.16
CA GLN A 395 -16.85 10.97 -15.07
C GLN A 395 -16.42 9.59 -15.57
N ARG A 396 -16.09 9.51 -16.85
CA ARG A 396 -15.65 8.27 -17.51
C ARG A 396 -14.35 8.52 -18.25
N TYR A 397 -13.43 7.59 -18.17
CA TYR A 397 -12.22 7.60 -18.95
C TYR A 397 -11.66 6.19 -19.12
N THR A 398 -10.84 5.99 -20.16
CA THR A 398 -10.03 4.78 -20.32
C THR A 398 -8.63 5.09 -19.90
N LEU A 399 -8.07 4.31 -18.98
CA LEU A 399 -6.72 4.52 -18.47
C LEU A 399 -5.68 4.31 -19.58
N ARG A 400 -4.84 5.31 -19.79
CA ARG A 400 -3.76 5.30 -20.77
C ARG A 400 -2.43 5.62 -20.09
N ALA A 401 -1.35 5.03 -20.60
CA ALA A 401 0.00 5.28 -20.09
C ALA A 401 0.37 6.77 -20.16
N GLU A 402 -0.04 7.48 -21.22
CA GLU A 402 0.24 8.91 -21.42
C GLU A 402 -0.40 9.86 -20.39
N ASP A 403 -1.44 9.39 -19.67
CA ASP A 403 -2.14 10.16 -18.63
C ASP A 403 -1.49 9.98 -17.23
N LEU A 404 -0.48 9.11 -17.13
CA LEU A 404 0.18 8.80 -15.88
C LEU A 404 1.34 9.75 -15.58
N TYR A 405 1.40 10.24 -14.36
CA TYR A 405 2.49 11.11 -13.87
C TYR A 405 3.72 10.34 -13.41
N TYR A 406 3.70 9.00 -13.48
CA TYR A 406 4.86 8.18 -13.15
C TYR A 406 6.08 8.55 -14.00
N LYS A 407 7.27 8.43 -13.43
CA LYS A 407 8.51 8.62 -14.20
C LYS A 407 8.59 7.67 -15.39
N ASN A 408 8.11 6.44 -15.21
CA ASN A 408 8.02 5.42 -16.24
C ASN A 408 6.54 5.10 -16.47
N PRO A 409 5.86 5.79 -17.42
CA PRO A 409 4.42 5.75 -17.56
C PRO A 409 3.94 4.47 -18.26
N PHE A 410 3.91 3.36 -17.54
CA PHE A 410 3.24 2.12 -17.95
C PHE A 410 2.45 1.55 -16.78
N SER A 411 1.39 0.79 -17.07
CA SER A 411 0.52 0.21 -16.05
C SER A 411 0.01 -1.16 -16.46
N ALA A 412 -0.22 -2.04 -15.49
CA ALA A 412 -0.96 -3.29 -15.68
C ALA A 412 -2.46 -3.06 -15.93
N TYR A 413 -2.94 -1.85 -15.66
CA TYR A 413 -4.36 -1.45 -15.81
C TYR A 413 -4.63 -0.66 -17.09
N GLU A 414 -3.64 -0.53 -17.96
CA GLU A 414 -3.81 0.18 -19.25
C GLU A 414 -4.96 -0.43 -20.06
N GLY A 415 -5.88 0.42 -20.53
CA GLY A 415 -7.08 -0.01 -21.23
C GLY A 415 -8.30 -0.25 -20.33
N PHE A 416 -8.19 -0.10 -19.01
CA PHE A 416 -9.36 -0.20 -18.12
C PHE A 416 -10.27 1.02 -18.30
N ASP A 417 -11.58 0.76 -18.42
CA ASP A 417 -12.64 1.78 -18.40
C ASP A 417 -13.13 1.98 -16.96
N ILE A 418 -13.04 3.22 -16.52
CA ILE A 418 -13.33 3.68 -15.15
C ILE A 418 -14.49 4.67 -15.16
#